data_fd63ec907d3e35bb4b6bc5fd248f660b
#
_entry.id   fd63ec907d3e35bb4b6bc5fd248f660b
#
_cell.length_a   1.000
_cell.length_b   1.000
_cell.length_c   1.000
_cell.angle_alpha   90.00
_cell.angle_beta   90.00
_cell.angle_gamma   90.00
#
_symmetry.space_group_name_H-M   'P 1'
#
loop_
_entity.id
_entity.type
_entity.pdbx_description
1 polymer ?
#
loop_
_entity_poly.entity_id
_entity_poly.type
_entity_poly.pdbx_seq_one_letter_code
_entity_poly.pdbx_strand_id
1 'polypeptide(L)'
;TVWQMTSTIKSQLRPDVDLVEIFRSLFPCGSITGAPKIATMKIIKDLEPQARGVYCGTVGLLLPNGRRIFNVAIRTIQLYKGQAIYGVGGGITWDSTWESEYREVHQKAAVLYRKQPRFQLITTGKISHKTLLFENQHLERLRKASRYFAFPFDPEVLKQEIEKECQSCDYHLDYRLRISLSKSGETKIERQILTPLSSSFCQAELCQQEADLQQTFTYFKTTHRPHLTVGNQEIIYHTADGKLLETSIGNLVLKMDGKLYTPPSTLGLLPGIYRQHLLESRQVEEKVLTIEDLAQTEAIYGCNAVRGLYELSVKEH
;
A
#
# COMPACT_ATOMS: atom_id res chain seq x y z
N THR A 1 -8.13 -0.03 -3.23
CA THR A 1 -8.55 1.29 -2.70
C THR A 1 -9.91 1.60 -3.29
N VAL A 2 -10.91 1.85 -2.45
CA VAL A 2 -12.25 2.22 -2.90
C VAL A 2 -12.37 3.74 -2.78
N TRP A 3 -12.72 4.40 -3.88
CA TRP A 3 -13.08 5.82 -3.89
C TRP A 3 -14.49 5.97 -3.34
N GLN A 4 -14.67 6.80 -2.33
CA GLN A 4 -15.99 7.12 -1.80
C GLN A 4 -16.33 8.57 -2.11
N MET A 5 -17.53 8.75 -2.65
CA MET A 5 -18.10 10.07 -2.86
C MET A 5 -18.65 10.58 -1.54
N THR A 6 -18.23 11.78 -1.11
CA THR A 6 -18.67 12.41 0.13
C THR A 6 -19.25 13.80 -0.14
N SER A 7 -20.24 14.18 0.65
CA SER A 7 -20.80 15.55 0.63
C SER A 7 -20.71 16.14 2.03
N THR A 8 -20.34 17.41 2.10
CA THR A 8 -20.34 18.15 3.36
C THR A 8 -21.52 19.12 3.36
N ILE A 9 -22.45 18.93 4.29
CA ILE A 9 -23.60 19.82 4.49
C ILE A 9 -23.32 20.69 5.72
N LYS A 10 -23.44 22.01 5.59
CA LYS A 10 -23.23 22.98 6.67
C LYS A 10 -24.53 23.72 6.92
N SER A 11 -24.85 23.93 8.20
CA SER A 11 -26.00 24.71 8.63
C SER A 11 -25.65 25.48 9.89
N GLN A 12 -26.29 26.62 10.10
CA GLN A 12 -26.22 27.39 11.33
C GLN A 12 -27.40 26.98 12.22
N LEU A 13 -27.08 26.59 13.45
CA LEU A 13 -28.12 26.24 14.42
C LEU A 13 -28.86 27.51 14.90
N ARG A 14 -30.16 27.39 15.11
CA ARG A 14 -30.92 28.38 15.82
C ARG A 14 -30.50 28.43 17.29
N PRO A 15 -30.57 29.60 17.96
CA PRO A 15 -30.11 29.75 19.34
C PRO A 15 -30.87 28.86 20.35
N ASP A 16 -32.08 28.49 20.04
CA ASP A 16 -32.99 27.69 20.88
C ASP A 16 -32.81 26.18 20.76
N VAL A 17 -31.95 25.69 19.84
CA VAL A 17 -31.75 24.26 19.58
C VAL A 17 -30.68 23.68 20.49
N ASP A 18 -31.06 22.75 21.33
CA ASP A 18 -30.14 22.00 22.19
C ASP A 18 -29.57 20.73 21.50
N LEU A 19 -28.62 20.07 22.18
CA LEU A 19 -28.00 18.86 21.66
C LEU A 19 -29.00 17.69 21.55
N VAL A 20 -29.98 17.61 22.41
CA VAL A 20 -30.99 16.55 22.41
C VAL A 20 -31.90 16.67 21.18
N GLU A 21 -32.29 17.90 20.84
CA GLU A 21 -33.09 18.14 19.62
C GLU A 21 -32.30 17.82 18.35
N ILE A 22 -30.97 18.13 18.32
CA ILE A 22 -30.10 17.73 17.23
C ILE A 22 -30.13 16.20 17.08
N PHE A 23 -29.96 15.45 18.17
CA PHE A 23 -30.01 14.00 18.11
C PHE A 23 -31.38 13.43 17.71
N ARG A 24 -32.46 13.98 18.21
CA ARG A 24 -33.80 13.57 17.79
C ARG A 24 -34.02 13.73 16.28
N SER A 25 -33.48 14.80 15.71
CA SER A 25 -33.62 15.08 14.28
C SER A 25 -32.70 14.24 13.41
N LEU A 26 -31.44 14.06 13.80
CA LEU A 26 -30.41 13.46 12.96
C LEU A 26 -30.22 11.95 13.22
N PHE A 27 -30.51 11.45 14.44
CA PHE A 27 -30.28 10.06 14.79
C PHE A 27 -31.59 9.31 15.15
N PRO A 28 -31.66 7.99 14.90
CA PRO A 28 -30.78 7.26 13.97
C PRO A 28 -30.82 7.87 12.58
N CYS A 29 -29.69 7.80 11.86
CA CYS A 29 -29.59 8.38 10.52
C CYS A 29 -30.52 7.67 9.54
N GLY A 30 -31.26 8.42 8.73
CA GLY A 30 -32.17 7.87 7.73
C GLY A 30 -31.47 7.01 6.67
N SER A 31 -30.23 7.31 6.32
CA SER A 31 -29.40 6.47 5.44
C SER A 31 -29.06 5.09 6.01
N ILE A 32 -29.25 4.88 7.31
CA ILE A 32 -28.99 3.62 8.02
C ILE A 32 -30.28 2.86 8.35
N THR A 33 -31.34 3.59 8.70
CA THR A 33 -32.63 3.01 9.09
C THR A 33 -33.66 2.99 7.96
N GLY A 34 -33.52 3.88 7.01
CA GLY A 34 -34.41 4.04 5.87
C GLY A 34 -35.35 5.25 6.00
N ALA A 35 -36.13 5.48 4.96
CA ALA A 35 -37.08 6.57 4.86
C ALA A 35 -38.46 6.04 4.35
N PRO A 36 -39.58 6.50 4.95
CA PRO A 36 -39.73 7.44 6.06
C PRO A 36 -39.25 6.87 7.40
N LYS A 37 -38.44 7.62 8.15
CA LYS A 37 -37.68 7.15 9.33
C LYS A 37 -38.56 6.41 10.36
N ILE A 38 -39.68 6.99 10.77
CA ILE A 38 -40.57 6.40 11.81
C ILE A 38 -41.16 5.08 11.33
N ALA A 39 -41.61 5.00 10.07
CA ALA A 39 -42.23 3.79 9.52
C ALA A 39 -41.22 2.65 9.43
N THR A 40 -40.03 2.94 8.91
CA THR A 40 -38.94 1.94 8.78
C THR A 40 -38.42 1.47 10.14
N MET A 41 -38.32 2.35 11.14
CA MET A 41 -37.97 1.94 12.51
C MET A 41 -38.97 1.00 13.15
N LYS A 42 -40.25 1.17 12.86
CA LYS A 42 -41.30 0.21 13.31
C LYS A 42 -41.11 -1.16 12.66
N ILE A 43 -40.90 -1.19 11.35
CA ILE A 43 -40.65 -2.43 10.60
C ILE A 43 -39.40 -3.14 11.15
N ILE A 44 -38.31 -2.41 11.38
CA ILE A 44 -37.06 -2.96 11.96
C ILE A 44 -37.37 -3.59 13.33
N LYS A 45 -38.13 -2.90 14.18
CA LYS A 45 -38.49 -3.41 15.50
C LYS A 45 -39.29 -4.70 15.43
N ASP A 46 -40.16 -4.83 14.43
CA ASP A 46 -41.03 -6.02 14.25
C ASP A 46 -40.22 -7.21 13.65
N LEU A 47 -39.22 -6.93 12.83
CA LEU A 47 -38.42 -7.95 12.15
C LEU A 47 -37.20 -8.41 12.94
N GLU A 48 -36.57 -7.53 13.72
CA GLU A 48 -35.35 -7.86 14.46
C GLU A 48 -35.69 -8.28 15.89
N PRO A 49 -35.33 -9.53 16.28
CA PRO A 49 -35.69 -10.05 17.61
C PRO A 49 -34.83 -9.42 18.73
N GLN A 50 -33.73 -8.75 18.41
CA GLN A 50 -32.81 -8.16 19.36
C GLN A 50 -32.58 -6.68 19.08
N ALA A 51 -32.39 -5.90 20.15
CA ALA A 51 -32.04 -4.50 20.03
C ALA A 51 -30.63 -4.36 19.44
N ARG A 52 -30.44 -3.41 18.51
CA ARG A 52 -29.15 -3.13 17.87
C ARG A 52 -28.10 -2.57 18.82
N GLY A 53 -28.50 -2.09 20.00
CA GLY A 53 -27.59 -1.46 20.96
C GLY A 53 -26.95 -0.20 20.38
N VAL A 54 -25.60 -0.15 20.41
CA VAL A 54 -24.84 0.98 19.84
C VAL A 54 -24.81 0.94 18.30
N TYR A 55 -24.97 -0.25 17.71
CA TYR A 55 -24.95 -0.42 16.25
C TYR A 55 -26.03 0.44 15.56
N CYS A 56 -25.66 1.20 14.54
CA CYS A 56 -26.51 2.18 13.85
C CYS A 56 -26.90 3.42 14.68
N GLY A 57 -26.47 3.51 15.94
CA GLY A 57 -26.59 4.69 16.77
C GLY A 57 -25.45 5.67 16.54
N THR A 58 -25.00 6.33 17.59
CA THR A 58 -23.91 7.30 17.51
C THR A 58 -22.91 7.16 18.66
N VAL A 59 -21.66 7.44 18.37
CA VAL A 59 -20.57 7.55 19.35
C VAL A 59 -19.82 8.83 19.08
N GLY A 60 -19.47 9.58 20.12
CA GLY A 60 -18.78 10.83 19.92
C GLY A 60 -18.11 11.42 21.14
N LEU A 61 -17.59 12.63 20.96
CA LEU A 61 -16.84 13.40 21.95
C LEU A 61 -17.43 14.79 22.09
N LEU A 62 -17.53 15.24 23.33
CA LEU A 62 -17.75 16.63 23.72
C LEU A 62 -16.45 17.17 24.27
N LEU A 63 -15.85 18.11 23.58
CA LEU A 63 -14.55 18.66 23.93
C LEU A 63 -14.70 19.91 24.81
N PRO A 64 -13.74 20.22 25.70
CA PRO A 64 -13.80 21.38 26.59
C PRO A 64 -13.89 22.73 25.85
N ASN A 65 -13.41 22.81 24.61
CA ASN A 65 -13.51 23.99 23.75
C ASN A 65 -14.89 24.17 23.08
N GLY A 66 -15.89 23.38 23.49
CA GLY A 66 -17.25 23.41 22.93
C GLY A 66 -17.43 22.65 21.62
N ARG A 67 -16.36 22.11 21.03
CA ARG A 67 -16.44 21.29 19.80
C ARG A 67 -17.09 19.94 20.12
N ARG A 68 -18.00 19.53 19.24
CA ARG A 68 -18.75 18.28 19.36
C ARG A 68 -18.53 17.47 18.11
N ILE A 69 -18.15 16.21 18.25
CA ILE A 69 -17.83 15.32 17.13
C ILE A 69 -18.55 14.01 17.36
N PHE A 70 -19.41 13.61 16.43
CA PHE A 70 -20.18 12.37 16.52
C PHE A 70 -20.06 11.61 15.20
N ASN A 71 -20.01 10.29 15.30
CA ASN A 71 -19.99 9.38 14.17
C ASN A 71 -21.09 8.34 14.30
N VAL A 72 -21.61 7.87 13.17
CA VAL A 72 -22.54 6.74 13.17
C VAL A 72 -21.77 5.47 13.55
N ALA A 73 -22.33 4.70 14.49
CA ALA A 73 -21.69 3.48 14.98
C ALA A 73 -21.92 2.29 14.03
N ILE A 74 -21.33 2.37 12.84
CA ILE A 74 -21.18 1.26 11.89
C ILE A 74 -19.70 0.87 11.83
N ARG A 75 -19.38 -0.34 11.36
CA ARG A 75 -17.99 -0.85 11.34
C ARG A 75 -17.32 -0.78 12.72
N THR A 76 -18.13 -0.95 13.77
CA THR A 76 -17.75 -0.78 15.18
C THR A 76 -17.90 -2.10 15.92
N ILE A 77 -16.85 -2.51 16.63
CA ILE A 77 -16.88 -3.69 17.49
C ILE A 77 -17.22 -3.24 18.91
N GLN A 78 -18.23 -3.83 19.52
CA GLN A 78 -18.56 -3.68 20.93
C GLN A 78 -17.92 -4.81 21.73
N LEU A 79 -17.12 -4.47 22.73
CA LEU A 79 -16.53 -5.45 23.64
C LEU A 79 -17.19 -5.32 25.00
N TYR A 80 -17.85 -6.38 25.46
CA TYR A 80 -18.50 -6.41 26.76
C TYR A 80 -18.37 -7.81 27.40
N LYS A 81 -17.84 -7.88 28.60
CA LYS A 81 -17.68 -9.13 29.38
C LYS A 81 -17.03 -10.27 28.57
N GLY A 82 -15.98 -9.95 27.80
CA GLY A 82 -15.24 -10.94 26.98
C GLY A 82 -15.94 -11.35 25.69
N GLN A 83 -17.12 -10.81 25.39
CA GLN A 83 -17.80 -11.02 24.13
C GLN A 83 -17.54 -9.85 23.18
N ALA A 84 -17.32 -10.14 21.89
CA ALA A 84 -17.18 -9.15 20.83
C ALA A 84 -18.42 -9.22 19.93
N ILE A 85 -19.12 -8.10 19.77
CA ILE A 85 -20.28 -7.98 18.87
C ILE A 85 -19.92 -6.99 17.77
N TYR A 86 -20.07 -7.42 16.53
CA TYR A 86 -19.86 -6.60 15.34
C TYR A 86 -21.12 -6.61 14.49
N GLY A 87 -21.90 -5.52 14.55
CA GLY A 87 -23.10 -5.36 13.76
C GLY A 87 -22.78 -5.14 12.28
N VAL A 88 -23.45 -5.90 11.41
CA VAL A 88 -23.33 -5.83 9.94
C VAL A 88 -24.71 -5.77 9.33
N GLY A 89 -24.87 -4.99 8.27
CA GLY A 89 -26.11 -4.88 7.54
C GLY A 89 -25.94 -4.07 6.25
N GLY A 90 -26.96 -4.08 5.39
CA GLY A 90 -27.07 -3.32 4.16
C GLY A 90 -28.29 -2.40 4.16
N GLY A 91 -28.34 -1.47 3.22
CA GLY A 91 -29.52 -0.65 2.93
C GLY A 91 -30.34 -1.29 1.83
N ILE A 92 -31.53 -1.77 2.16
CA ILE A 92 -32.42 -2.40 1.20
C ILE A 92 -33.04 -1.32 0.32
N THR A 93 -32.91 -1.45 -0.97
CA THR A 93 -33.54 -0.60 -1.99
C THR A 93 -34.47 -1.42 -2.88
N TRP A 94 -35.22 -0.76 -3.77
CA TRP A 94 -36.15 -1.43 -4.67
C TRP A 94 -35.49 -2.49 -5.56
N ASP A 95 -34.26 -2.23 -5.99
CA ASP A 95 -33.46 -3.12 -6.87
C ASP A 95 -32.63 -4.16 -6.11
N SER A 96 -32.73 -4.20 -4.77
CA SER A 96 -32.00 -5.17 -3.96
C SER A 96 -32.56 -6.59 -4.15
N THR A 97 -31.61 -7.54 -4.30
CA THR A 97 -31.93 -8.98 -4.24
C THR A 97 -31.40 -9.58 -2.96
N TRP A 98 -32.01 -10.60 -2.42
CA TRP A 98 -31.56 -11.21 -1.17
C TRP A 98 -30.13 -11.78 -1.30
N GLU A 99 -29.77 -12.32 -2.46
CA GLU A 99 -28.45 -12.86 -2.73
C GLU A 99 -27.36 -11.77 -2.72
N SER A 100 -27.66 -10.60 -3.30
CA SER A 100 -26.71 -9.48 -3.33
C SER A 100 -26.51 -8.90 -1.93
N GLU A 101 -27.58 -8.69 -1.18
CA GLU A 101 -27.53 -8.17 0.17
C GLU A 101 -26.84 -9.14 1.14
N TYR A 102 -27.13 -10.43 1.05
CA TYR A 102 -26.47 -11.44 1.87
C TYR A 102 -24.97 -11.51 1.59
N ARG A 103 -24.57 -11.43 0.32
CA ARG A 103 -23.16 -11.35 -0.09
C ARG A 103 -22.50 -10.09 0.47
N GLU A 104 -23.17 -8.95 0.42
CA GLU A 104 -22.66 -7.68 0.96
C GLU A 104 -22.44 -7.77 2.47
N VAL A 105 -23.35 -8.36 3.23
CA VAL A 105 -23.20 -8.61 4.68
C VAL A 105 -21.92 -9.41 4.95
N HIS A 106 -21.70 -10.50 4.22
CA HIS A 106 -20.48 -11.31 4.36
C HIS A 106 -19.21 -10.55 3.98
N GLN A 107 -19.24 -9.76 2.91
CA GLN A 107 -18.11 -8.92 2.52
C GLN A 107 -17.77 -7.86 3.58
N LYS A 108 -18.79 -7.27 4.21
CA LYS A 108 -18.61 -6.32 5.31
C LYS A 108 -18.03 -6.98 6.57
N ALA A 109 -18.36 -8.24 6.83
CA ALA A 109 -17.84 -9.02 7.95
C ALA A 109 -16.43 -9.58 7.67
N ALA A 110 -16.03 -9.73 6.41
CA ALA A 110 -14.75 -10.33 6.01
C ALA A 110 -13.52 -9.66 6.62
N VAL A 111 -13.61 -8.37 6.97
CA VAL A 111 -12.54 -7.63 7.65
C VAL A 111 -12.10 -8.29 8.96
N LEU A 112 -13.02 -8.96 9.68
CA LEU A 112 -12.74 -9.63 10.95
C LEU A 112 -11.91 -10.91 10.78
N TYR A 113 -12.01 -11.54 9.62
CA TYR A 113 -11.38 -12.83 9.31
C TYR A 113 -10.16 -12.67 8.40
N ARG A 114 -9.93 -11.45 7.88
CA ARG A 114 -8.82 -11.19 6.97
C ARG A 114 -7.50 -11.32 7.70
N LYS A 115 -6.76 -12.39 7.39
CA LYS A 115 -5.39 -12.55 7.87
C LYS A 115 -4.52 -11.48 7.21
N GLN A 116 -3.96 -10.59 8.02
CA GLN A 116 -2.95 -9.67 7.52
C GLN A 116 -1.62 -10.41 7.38
N PRO A 117 -0.93 -10.28 6.24
CA PRO A 117 0.40 -10.89 6.09
C PRO A 117 1.34 -10.30 7.15
N ARG A 118 2.23 -11.14 7.70
CA ARG A 118 3.35 -10.65 8.51
C ARG A 118 4.45 -10.23 7.57
N PHE A 119 4.91 -9.02 7.67
CA PHE A 119 5.99 -8.49 6.83
C PHE A 119 6.82 -7.47 7.58
N GLN A 120 8.00 -7.19 6.99
CA GLN A 120 8.89 -6.11 7.39
C GLN A 120 8.96 -5.10 6.25
N LEU A 121 9.17 -3.83 6.57
CA LEU A 121 9.56 -2.82 5.60
C LEU A 121 11.05 -2.99 5.31
N ILE A 122 11.44 -2.90 4.04
CA ILE A 122 12.83 -3.12 3.66
C ILE A 122 13.33 -2.02 2.72
N THR A 123 14.61 -1.74 2.85
CA THR A 123 15.36 -1.02 1.81
C THR A 123 16.70 -1.70 1.59
N THR A 124 17.27 -1.54 0.40
CA THR A 124 18.54 -2.17 0.05
C THR A 124 19.35 -1.21 -0.79
N GLY A 125 20.55 -0.89 -0.34
CA GLY A 125 21.45 0.06 -0.98
C GLY A 125 22.86 -0.49 -1.11
N LYS A 126 23.75 0.32 -1.67
CA LYS A 126 25.17 0.05 -1.85
C LYS A 126 25.98 0.95 -0.92
N ILE A 127 26.88 0.36 -0.14
CA ILE A 127 27.95 1.10 0.51
C ILE A 127 29.16 1.06 -0.43
N SER A 128 29.70 2.23 -0.73
CA SER A 128 30.93 2.41 -1.49
C SER A 128 31.78 3.48 -0.80
N HIS A 129 33.06 3.26 -0.66
CA HIS A 129 33.97 4.18 0.04
C HIS A 129 33.45 4.60 1.42
N LYS A 130 32.97 3.63 2.19
CA LYS A 130 32.36 3.83 3.52
C LYS A 130 31.14 4.75 3.56
N THR A 131 30.43 4.91 2.45
CA THR A 131 29.24 5.77 2.35
C THR A 131 28.08 4.99 1.74
N LEU A 132 26.91 5.05 2.37
CA LEU A 132 25.69 4.51 1.78
C LEU A 132 25.21 5.46 0.66
N LEU A 133 25.20 4.97 -0.56
CA LEU A 133 24.68 5.74 -1.69
C LEU A 133 23.16 5.96 -1.53
N PHE A 134 22.68 7.16 -1.82
CA PHE A 134 21.26 7.53 -1.72
C PHE A 134 20.68 7.38 -0.29
N GLU A 135 21.47 7.62 0.75
CA GLU A 135 21.08 7.46 2.16
C GLU A 135 19.74 8.16 2.47
N ASN A 136 19.61 9.43 2.10
CA ASN A 136 18.39 10.20 2.35
C ASN A 136 17.15 9.57 1.69
N GLN A 137 17.28 9.04 0.47
CA GLN A 137 16.19 8.37 -0.24
C GLN A 137 15.84 7.03 0.41
N HIS A 138 16.80 6.31 0.97
CA HIS A 138 16.56 5.08 1.74
C HIS A 138 15.80 5.36 3.03
N LEU A 139 16.18 6.39 3.78
CA LEU A 139 15.49 6.83 4.99
C LEU A 139 14.06 7.31 4.68
N GLU A 140 13.89 8.12 3.63
CA GLU A 140 12.59 8.62 3.20
C GLU A 140 11.64 7.49 2.74
N ARG A 141 12.16 6.48 2.04
CA ARG A 141 11.39 5.28 1.68
C ARG A 141 10.84 4.57 2.92
N LEU A 142 11.68 4.32 3.93
CA LEU A 142 11.25 3.70 5.17
C LEU A 142 10.27 4.60 5.94
N ARG A 143 10.50 5.91 5.97
CA ARG A 143 9.63 6.89 6.62
C ARG A 143 8.23 6.91 5.99
N LYS A 144 8.13 6.94 4.66
CA LYS A 144 6.84 6.88 3.94
C LYS A 144 6.10 5.56 4.21
N ALA A 145 6.82 4.45 4.14
CA ALA A 145 6.25 3.14 4.39
C ALA A 145 5.82 2.97 5.85
N SER A 146 6.63 3.41 6.83
CA SER A 146 6.31 3.33 8.26
C SER A 146 5.06 4.14 8.62
N ARG A 147 4.89 5.34 8.05
CA ARG A 147 3.66 6.13 8.21
C ARG A 147 2.44 5.43 7.64
N TYR A 148 2.57 4.86 6.44
CA TYR A 148 1.45 4.18 5.78
C TYR A 148 0.99 2.94 6.54
N PHE A 149 1.92 2.11 7.01
CA PHE A 149 1.63 0.86 7.72
C PHE A 149 1.55 1.00 9.24
N ALA A 150 1.72 2.22 9.77
CA ALA A 150 1.77 2.51 11.20
C ALA A 150 2.84 1.69 11.95
N PHE A 151 4.05 1.59 11.40
CA PHE A 151 5.21 1.03 12.08
C PHE A 151 5.94 2.14 12.83
N PRO A 152 6.33 1.96 14.10
CA PRO A 152 7.21 2.90 14.79
C PRO A 152 8.54 3.03 14.03
N PHE A 153 9.02 4.25 13.81
CA PHE A 153 10.26 4.49 13.08
C PHE A 153 10.89 5.81 13.50
N ASP A 154 12.16 5.74 13.89
CA ASP A 154 13.01 6.89 14.18
C ASP A 154 14.14 6.95 13.13
N PRO A 155 14.10 7.90 12.19
CA PRO A 155 15.10 8.03 11.14
C PRO A 155 16.47 8.45 11.68
N GLU A 156 16.56 9.20 12.78
CA GLU A 156 17.83 9.66 13.32
C GLU A 156 18.59 8.52 13.99
N VAL A 157 17.89 7.65 14.71
CA VAL A 157 18.49 6.43 15.28
C VAL A 157 19.01 5.52 14.17
N LEU A 158 18.21 5.27 13.15
CA LEU A 158 18.66 4.44 12.02
C LEU A 158 19.84 5.05 11.29
N LYS A 159 19.89 6.38 11.10
CA LYS A 159 21.00 7.07 10.47
C LYS A 159 22.31 6.85 11.22
N GLN A 160 22.29 6.94 12.55
CA GLN A 160 23.47 6.66 13.38
C GLN A 160 23.92 5.20 13.28
N GLU A 161 22.99 4.25 13.21
CA GLU A 161 23.28 2.83 12.98
C GLU A 161 23.94 2.60 11.62
N ILE A 162 23.40 3.21 10.55
CA ILE A 162 23.97 3.16 9.19
C ILE A 162 25.39 3.72 9.18
N GLU A 163 25.62 4.87 9.81
CA GLU A 163 26.93 5.50 9.87
C GLU A 163 27.98 4.59 10.54
N LYS A 164 27.65 4.00 11.70
CA LYS A 164 28.51 3.03 12.39
C LYS A 164 28.84 1.84 11.49
N GLU A 165 27.83 1.31 10.78
CA GLU A 165 27.99 0.19 9.87
C GLU A 165 28.92 0.56 8.69
N CYS A 166 28.74 1.73 8.10
CA CYS A 166 29.57 2.25 7.03
C CYS A 166 31.03 2.43 7.45
N GLN A 167 31.29 2.97 8.65
CA GLN A 167 32.64 3.15 9.17
C GLN A 167 33.38 1.83 9.39
N SER A 168 32.68 0.76 9.71
CA SER A 168 33.24 -0.58 9.89
C SER A 168 33.58 -1.31 8.57
N CYS A 169 33.20 -0.76 7.41
CA CYS A 169 33.48 -1.33 6.09
C CYS A 169 34.94 -1.10 5.68
N ASP A 170 35.48 -1.97 4.81
CA ASP A 170 36.68 -1.70 4.07
C ASP A 170 36.43 -0.62 3.01
N TYR A 171 37.33 0.37 2.91
CA TYR A 171 37.19 1.51 1.99
C TYR A 171 37.24 1.09 0.50
N HIS A 172 37.94 0.02 0.18
CA HIS A 172 38.18 -0.44 -1.19
C HIS A 172 37.14 -1.45 -1.67
N LEU A 173 36.23 -1.90 -0.78
CA LEU A 173 35.20 -2.88 -1.11
C LEU A 173 33.82 -2.23 -1.15
N ASP A 174 33.06 -2.65 -2.13
CA ASP A 174 31.63 -2.33 -2.20
C ASP A 174 30.80 -3.37 -1.41
N TYR A 175 29.75 -2.90 -0.74
CA TYR A 175 28.86 -3.77 0.02
C TYR A 175 27.41 -3.54 -0.37
N ARG A 176 26.64 -4.62 -0.35
CA ARG A 176 25.19 -4.58 -0.33
C ARG A 176 24.73 -4.45 1.11
N LEU A 177 24.03 -3.36 1.42
CA LEU A 177 23.40 -3.13 2.71
C LEU A 177 21.88 -3.37 2.59
N ARG A 178 21.33 -4.23 3.44
CA ARG A 178 19.90 -4.45 3.57
C ARG A 178 19.46 -4.01 4.95
N ILE A 179 18.45 -3.15 4.99
CA ILE A 179 17.81 -2.66 6.22
C ILE A 179 16.39 -3.19 6.23
N SER A 180 15.98 -3.77 7.34
CA SER A 180 14.60 -4.19 7.59
C SER A 180 14.07 -3.56 8.87
N LEU A 181 12.80 -3.11 8.83
CA LEU A 181 12.07 -2.54 9.95
C LEU A 181 10.86 -3.42 10.27
N SER A 182 10.81 -3.92 11.49
CA SER A 182 9.71 -4.76 11.97
C SER A 182 8.50 -3.93 12.40
N LYS A 183 7.35 -4.58 12.58
CA LYS A 183 6.13 -3.93 13.10
C LYS A 183 6.28 -3.39 14.53
N SER A 184 7.22 -3.92 15.31
CA SER A 184 7.55 -3.40 16.65
C SER A 184 8.44 -2.16 16.64
N GLY A 185 8.95 -1.75 15.47
CA GLY A 185 9.90 -0.64 15.35
C GLY A 185 11.37 -1.05 15.44
N GLU A 186 11.65 -2.36 15.56
CA GLU A 186 13.02 -2.87 15.60
C GLU A 186 13.64 -2.83 14.20
N THR A 187 14.85 -2.28 14.10
CA THR A 187 15.67 -2.26 12.88
C THR A 187 16.67 -3.40 12.87
N LYS A 188 16.89 -4.01 11.70
CA LYS A 188 17.96 -4.97 11.46
C LYS A 188 18.74 -4.54 10.23
N ILE A 189 20.06 -4.43 10.37
CA ILE A 189 20.99 -4.12 9.29
C ILE A 189 21.80 -5.37 8.97
N GLU A 190 21.84 -5.73 7.68
CA GLU A 190 22.59 -6.87 7.17
C GLU A 190 23.50 -6.40 6.03
N ARG A 191 24.78 -6.72 6.12
CA ARG A 191 25.80 -6.34 5.15
C ARG A 191 26.43 -7.56 4.50
N GLN A 192 26.70 -7.47 3.20
CA GLN A 192 27.44 -8.47 2.42
C GLN A 192 28.37 -7.77 1.43
N ILE A 193 29.54 -8.35 1.18
CA ILE A 193 30.41 -7.90 0.08
C ILE A 193 29.63 -8.03 -1.23
N LEU A 194 29.68 -6.99 -2.06
CA LEU A 194 28.97 -6.96 -3.32
C LEU A 194 29.76 -7.71 -4.40
N THR A 195 29.29 -8.88 -4.76
CA THR A 195 29.85 -9.66 -5.88
C THR A 195 29.19 -9.28 -7.21
N PRO A 196 29.89 -9.41 -8.35
CA PRO A 196 29.30 -9.24 -9.66
C PRO A 196 28.05 -10.14 -9.87
N LEU A 197 27.14 -9.71 -10.72
CA LEU A 197 26.04 -10.57 -11.17
C LEU A 197 26.59 -11.70 -12.04
N SER A 198 26.00 -12.89 -11.89
CA SER A 198 26.35 -13.99 -12.80
C SER A 198 25.74 -13.73 -14.19
N SER A 199 26.41 -14.23 -15.24
CA SER A 199 25.86 -14.14 -16.61
C SER A 199 24.51 -14.85 -16.75
N SER A 200 24.30 -15.95 -16.02
CA SER A 200 23.03 -16.67 -15.99
C SER A 200 21.90 -15.84 -15.35
N PHE A 201 22.21 -15.01 -14.37
CA PHE A 201 21.22 -14.14 -13.74
C PHE A 201 20.75 -13.02 -14.71
N CYS A 202 21.65 -12.52 -15.55
CA CYS A 202 21.32 -11.47 -16.51
C CYS A 202 20.45 -11.97 -17.71
N GLN A 203 20.19 -13.27 -17.82
CA GLN A 203 19.23 -13.83 -18.76
C GLN A 203 17.83 -13.80 -18.16
N ALA A 204 17.02 -12.84 -18.61
CA ALA A 204 15.69 -12.63 -18.08
C ALA A 204 14.64 -13.47 -18.80
N GLU A 205 13.63 -13.89 -18.06
CA GLU A 205 12.40 -14.52 -18.57
C GLU A 205 11.23 -13.54 -18.45
N LEU A 206 10.25 -13.64 -19.38
CA LEU A 206 9.01 -12.89 -19.29
C LEU A 206 8.01 -13.63 -18.42
N CYS A 207 7.30 -12.91 -17.56
CA CYS A 207 6.26 -13.48 -16.73
C CYS A 207 5.07 -12.53 -16.62
N GLN A 208 3.88 -13.05 -16.92
CA GLN A 208 2.66 -12.29 -16.70
C GLN A 208 2.40 -12.18 -15.19
N GLN A 209 2.19 -10.95 -14.73
CA GLN A 209 1.81 -10.69 -13.35
C GLN A 209 0.33 -11.04 -13.15
N GLU A 210 0.00 -11.76 -12.08
CA GLU A 210 -1.39 -12.09 -11.74
C GLU A 210 -2.22 -10.84 -11.44
N ALA A 211 -3.44 -10.78 -12.00
CA ALA A 211 -4.30 -9.58 -11.96
C ALA A 211 -4.87 -9.22 -10.58
N ASP A 212 -4.83 -10.13 -9.60
CA ASP A 212 -5.51 -9.98 -8.30
C ASP A 212 -4.58 -9.53 -7.15
N LEU A 213 -3.62 -8.70 -7.47
CA LEU A 213 -2.59 -8.27 -6.54
C LEU A 213 -3.09 -7.13 -5.64
N GLN A 214 -2.73 -7.22 -4.38
CA GLN A 214 -2.89 -6.10 -3.43
C GLN A 214 -1.96 -4.96 -3.87
N GLN A 215 -2.47 -4.04 -4.69
CA GLN A 215 -1.71 -2.92 -5.28
C GLN A 215 -0.80 -2.19 -4.27
N THR A 216 -1.20 -2.13 -3.00
CA THR A 216 -0.38 -1.54 -1.93
C THR A 216 1.04 -2.10 -1.86
N PHE A 217 1.21 -3.43 -1.98
CA PHE A 217 2.51 -4.07 -1.90
C PHE A 217 3.36 -3.93 -3.17
N THR A 218 2.81 -3.45 -4.25
CA THR A 218 3.58 -3.09 -5.46
C THR A 218 4.32 -1.76 -5.26
N TYR A 219 3.73 -0.81 -4.53
CA TYR A 219 4.32 0.52 -4.29
C TYR A 219 5.26 0.59 -3.09
N PHE A 220 5.18 -0.37 -2.15
CA PHE A 220 6.02 -0.38 -0.96
C PHE A 220 6.96 -1.57 -0.94
N LYS A 221 8.25 -1.32 -0.71
CA LYS A 221 9.26 -2.39 -0.61
C LYS A 221 9.15 -3.09 0.74
N THR A 222 8.57 -4.28 0.73
CA THR A 222 8.36 -5.11 1.92
C THR A 222 8.91 -6.52 1.72
N THR A 223 8.96 -7.32 2.79
CA THR A 223 9.27 -8.75 2.68
C THR A 223 8.10 -9.56 2.11
N HIS A 224 6.88 -9.03 2.13
CA HIS A 224 5.70 -9.62 1.51
C HIS A 224 5.52 -9.02 0.11
N ARG A 225 5.97 -9.74 -0.90
CA ARG A 225 5.90 -9.34 -2.32
C ARG A 225 5.38 -10.52 -3.15
N PRO A 226 4.10 -10.93 -2.97
CA PRO A 226 3.55 -12.11 -3.63
C PRO A 226 3.54 -12.00 -5.17
N HIS A 227 3.61 -10.79 -5.69
CA HIS A 227 3.65 -10.47 -7.12
C HIS A 227 5.03 -10.63 -7.77
N LEU A 228 6.07 -10.88 -6.99
CA LEU A 228 7.43 -11.04 -7.50
C LEU A 228 8.02 -12.36 -7.01
N THR A 229 8.57 -13.11 -7.93
CA THR A 229 9.40 -14.29 -7.63
C THR A 229 10.87 -13.87 -7.74
N VAL A 230 11.69 -14.24 -6.78
CA VAL A 230 13.14 -14.06 -6.83
C VAL A 230 13.77 -15.43 -6.93
N GLY A 231 14.49 -15.68 -8.02
CA GLY A 231 15.13 -16.94 -8.32
C GLY A 231 16.59 -16.76 -8.77
N ASN A 232 17.11 -17.75 -9.47
CA ASN A 232 18.46 -17.74 -10.02
C ASN A 232 18.57 -16.95 -11.34
N GLN A 233 17.43 -16.50 -11.86
CA GLN A 233 17.32 -15.71 -13.09
C GLN A 233 16.51 -14.44 -12.81
N GLU A 234 16.74 -13.40 -13.60
CA GLU A 234 15.91 -12.21 -13.58
C GLU A 234 14.58 -12.49 -14.29
N ILE A 235 13.51 -11.88 -13.82
CA ILE A 235 12.18 -11.97 -14.44
C ILE A 235 11.73 -10.56 -14.79
N ILE A 236 11.29 -10.35 -16.01
CA ILE A 236 10.62 -9.13 -16.46
C ILE A 236 9.12 -9.36 -16.39
N TYR A 237 8.42 -8.59 -15.56
CA TYR A 237 6.98 -8.71 -15.39
C TYR A 237 6.22 -7.84 -16.37
N HIS A 238 5.05 -8.33 -16.82
CA HIS A 238 4.13 -7.61 -17.65
C HIS A 238 2.68 -7.84 -17.24
N THR A 239 1.79 -6.95 -17.61
CA THR A 239 0.34 -7.06 -17.41
C THR A 239 -0.28 -8.04 -18.42
N ALA A 240 -1.55 -8.42 -18.22
CA ALA A 240 -2.28 -9.29 -19.15
C ALA A 240 -2.45 -8.67 -20.56
N ASP A 241 -2.45 -7.33 -20.65
CA ASP A 241 -2.49 -6.57 -21.90
C ASP A 241 -1.08 -6.22 -22.44
N GLY A 242 -0.04 -6.93 -22.00
CA GLY A 242 1.31 -6.86 -22.54
C GLY A 242 2.15 -5.66 -22.10
N LYS A 243 1.69 -4.80 -21.18
CA LYS A 243 2.48 -3.67 -20.69
C LYS A 243 3.57 -4.15 -19.76
N LEU A 244 4.80 -3.72 -20.01
CA LEU A 244 5.96 -4.04 -19.17
C LEU A 244 5.90 -3.28 -17.84
N LEU A 245 6.35 -3.91 -16.77
CA LEU A 245 6.33 -3.39 -15.41
C LEU A 245 7.75 -3.22 -14.84
N GLU A 246 8.15 -4.10 -13.97
CA GLU A 246 9.44 -4.09 -13.29
C GLU A 246 10.14 -5.44 -13.41
N THR A 247 11.36 -5.54 -12.91
CA THR A 247 12.07 -6.83 -12.81
C THR A 247 12.00 -7.40 -11.40
N SER A 248 12.42 -8.65 -11.20
CA SER A 248 12.36 -9.30 -9.90
C SER A 248 13.12 -8.57 -8.79
N ILE A 249 14.22 -7.88 -9.11
CA ILE A 249 15.02 -7.13 -8.12
C ILE A 249 15.21 -5.64 -8.42
N GLY A 250 14.68 -5.14 -9.54
CA GLY A 250 14.87 -3.75 -10.00
C GLY A 250 13.73 -3.22 -10.84
N ASN A 251 13.93 -2.04 -11.42
CA ASN A 251 13.04 -1.49 -12.43
C ASN A 251 13.61 -1.78 -13.82
N LEU A 252 12.72 -1.87 -14.80
CA LEU A 252 13.07 -2.09 -16.19
C LEU A 252 13.43 -0.76 -16.88
N VAL A 253 14.45 -0.78 -17.72
CA VAL A 253 14.82 0.32 -18.63
C VAL A 253 15.12 -0.25 -20.01
N LEU A 254 14.51 0.32 -21.04
CA LEU A 254 14.77 -0.02 -22.44
C LEU A 254 15.50 1.13 -23.14
N LYS A 255 16.45 0.79 -24.02
CA LYS A 255 17.12 1.75 -24.90
C LYS A 255 16.48 1.67 -26.30
N MET A 256 15.91 2.77 -26.75
CA MET A 256 15.20 2.88 -28.04
C MET A 256 15.55 4.23 -28.67
N ASP A 257 15.93 4.24 -29.94
CA ASP A 257 16.29 5.45 -30.70
C ASP A 257 17.36 6.31 -29.96
N GLY A 258 18.33 5.63 -29.33
CA GLY A 258 19.40 6.26 -28.58
C GLY A 258 18.98 6.84 -27.21
N LYS A 259 17.70 6.76 -26.81
CA LYS A 259 17.16 7.22 -25.52
C LYS A 259 16.80 6.06 -24.60
N LEU A 260 16.77 6.35 -23.30
CA LEU A 260 16.39 5.39 -22.27
C LEU A 260 14.97 5.66 -21.77
N TYR A 261 14.17 4.61 -21.69
CA TYR A 261 12.78 4.66 -21.23
C TYR A 261 12.52 3.65 -20.11
N THR A 262 11.62 4.01 -19.20
CA THR A 262 11.18 3.14 -18.09
C THR A 262 9.66 3.19 -17.95
N PRO A 263 8.99 2.08 -17.59
CA PRO A 263 7.56 2.09 -17.35
C PRO A 263 7.16 3.06 -16.24
N PRO A 264 6.01 3.78 -16.37
CA PRO A 264 5.53 4.68 -15.34
C PRO A 264 5.08 3.92 -14.09
N SER A 265 5.38 4.45 -12.89
CA SER A 265 5.00 3.82 -11.64
C SER A 265 3.48 3.69 -11.43
N THR A 266 2.67 4.46 -12.16
CA THR A 266 1.20 4.36 -12.17
C THR A 266 0.67 3.01 -12.66
N LEU A 267 1.49 2.22 -13.34
CA LEU A 267 1.15 0.85 -13.75
C LEU A 267 1.19 -0.17 -12.60
N GLY A 268 1.59 0.22 -11.38
CA GLY A 268 1.63 -0.68 -10.22
C GLY A 268 2.98 -1.35 -10.02
N LEU A 269 4.06 -0.63 -10.18
CA LEU A 269 5.42 -1.08 -9.92
C LEU A 269 6.09 -0.27 -8.81
N LEU A 270 7.15 -0.81 -8.21
CA LEU A 270 7.88 -0.15 -7.16
C LEU A 270 8.60 1.11 -7.69
N PRO A 271 8.38 2.32 -7.09
CA PRO A 271 9.17 3.50 -7.39
C PRO A 271 10.61 3.33 -6.85
N GLY A 272 11.50 2.79 -7.68
CA GLY A 272 12.88 2.49 -7.32
C GLY A 272 13.71 3.75 -7.06
N ILE A 273 14.61 3.72 -6.06
CA ILE A 273 15.47 4.87 -5.72
C ILE A 273 16.37 5.23 -6.90
N TYR A 274 17.03 4.24 -7.51
CA TYR A 274 17.91 4.50 -8.63
C TYR A 274 17.13 4.92 -9.89
N ARG A 275 15.97 4.32 -10.14
CA ARG A 275 15.05 4.77 -11.20
C ARG A 275 14.66 6.25 -11.01
N GLN A 276 14.32 6.64 -9.79
CA GLN A 276 13.98 8.04 -9.50
C GLN A 276 15.17 8.98 -9.76
N HIS A 277 16.37 8.58 -9.37
CA HIS A 277 17.61 9.32 -9.68
C HIS A 277 17.83 9.51 -11.18
N LEU A 278 17.60 8.46 -11.99
CA LEU A 278 17.71 8.54 -13.46
C LEU A 278 16.66 9.50 -14.07
N LEU A 279 15.44 9.51 -13.53
CA LEU A 279 14.40 10.45 -13.96
C LEU A 279 14.73 11.89 -13.59
N GLU A 280 15.13 12.15 -12.34
CA GLU A 280 15.50 13.47 -11.85
C GLU A 280 16.73 14.06 -12.60
N SER A 281 17.67 13.21 -12.95
CA SER A 281 18.85 13.58 -13.76
C SER A 281 18.56 13.61 -15.28
N ARG A 282 17.32 13.35 -15.70
CA ARG A 282 16.87 13.34 -17.10
C ARG A 282 17.65 12.36 -18.00
N GLN A 283 18.18 11.28 -17.41
CA GLN A 283 18.85 10.22 -18.14
C GLN A 283 17.84 9.21 -18.71
N VAL A 284 16.65 9.12 -18.10
CA VAL A 284 15.56 8.22 -18.49
C VAL A 284 14.26 9.00 -18.57
N GLU A 285 13.38 8.67 -19.50
CA GLU A 285 12.02 9.20 -19.61
C GLU A 285 10.98 8.12 -19.29
N GLU A 286 9.83 8.51 -18.70
CA GLU A 286 8.72 7.57 -18.50
C GLU A 286 7.96 7.36 -19.83
N LYS A 287 7.77 6.09 -20.18
CA LYS A 287 6.97 5.66 -21.34
C LYS A 287 6.26 4.35 -21.02
N VAL A 288 5.00 4.21 -21.41
CA VAL A 288 4.34 2.90 -21.37
C VAL A 288 5.04 2.02 -22.43
N LEU A 289 5.69 0.98 -21.94
CA LEU A 289 6.44 0.01 -22.74
C LEU A 289 5.64 -1.28 -22.82
N THR A 290 5.74 -1.98 -23.95
CA THR A 290 5.03 -3.24 -24.21
C THR A 290 6.01 -4.37 -24.54
N ILE A 291 5.49 -5.61 -24.58
CA ILE A 291 6.30 -6.78 -24.96
C ILE A 291 6.85 -6.60 -26.37
N GLU A 292 6.07 -5.99 -27.29
CA GLU A 292 6.47 -5.72 -28.67
C GLU A 292 7.67 -4.76 -28.73
N ASP A 293 7.79 -3.82 -27.79
CA ASP A 293 8.95 -2.91 -27.72
C ASP A 293 10.26 -3.67 -27.45
N LEU A 294 10.20 -4.85 -26.79
CA LEU A 294 11.39 -5.66 -26.53
C LEU A 294 12.06 -6.15 -27.82
N ALA A 295 11.28 -6.43 -28.87
CA ALA A 295 11.81 -6.88 -30.15
C ALA A 295 12.49 -5.75 -30.95
N GLN A 296 12.22 -4.50 -30.61
CA GLN A 296 12.73 -3.31 -31.31
C GLN A 296 13.76 -2.53 -30.49
N THR A 297 14.04 -2.98 -29.26
CA THR A 297 14.96 -2.28 -28.36
C THR A 297 16.42 -2.52 -28.73
N GLU A 298 17.26 -1.49 -28.61
CA GLU A 298 18.71 -1.60 -28.78
C GLU A 298 19.39 -2.33 -27.61
N ALA A 299 18.83 -2.16 -26.40
CA ALA A 299 19.34 -2.81 -25.20
C ALA A 299 18.30 -2.81 -24.07
N ILE A 300 18.34 -3.83 -23.23
CA ILE A 300 17.48 -4.02 -22.09
C ILE A 300 18.32 -3.92 -20.81
N TYR A 301 17.85 -3.15 -19.85
CA TYR A 301 18.51 -2.99 -18.54
C TYR A 301 17.55 -3.22 -17.41
N GLY A 302 18.09 -3.81 -16.32
CA GLY A 302 17.56 -3.67 -15.00
C GLY A 302 18.23 -2.50 -14.26
N CYS A 303 17.53 -1.87 -13.31
CA CYS A 303 18.18 -0.87 -12.47
C CYS A 303 17.73 -0.92 -11.01
N ASN A 304 18.66 -0.75 -10.08
CA ASN A 304 18.37 -0.64 -8.66
C ASN A 304 19.49 0.11 -7.90
N ALA A 305 19.22 0.48 -6.64
CA ALA A 305 20.16 1.26 -5.82
C ALA A 305 21.44 0.50 -5.38
N VAL A 306 21.54 -0.80 -5.68
CA VAL A 306 22.74 -1.61 -5.37
C VAL A 306 23.67 -1.72 -6.57
N ARG A 307 23.09 -1.93 -7.76
CA ARG A 307 23.82 -2.25 -8.99
C ARG A 307 23.94 -1.07 -9.96
N GLY A 308 23.13 -0.01 -9.76
CA GLY A 308 22.94 0.98 -10.80
C GLY A 308 22.15 0.39 -11.97
N LEU A 309 22.57 0.74 -13.18
CA LEU A 309 22.08 0.14 -14.42
C LEU A 309 22.90 -1.14 -14.71
N TYR A 310 22.23 -2.25 -15.04
CA TYR A 310 22.88 -3.50 -15.46
C TYR A 310 22.14 -4.10 -16.65
N GLU A 311 22.90 -4.64 -17.59
CA GLU A 311 22.37 -5.17 -18.84
C GLU A 311 21.62 -6.50 -18.62
N LEU A 312 20.55 -6.67 -19.35
CA LEU A 312 19.74 -7.89 -19.40
C LEU A 312 19.59 -8.38 -20.84
N SER A 313 19.50 -9.67 -21.00
CA SER A 313 19.09 -10.31 -22.26
C SER A 313 17.81 -11.13 -22.00
N VAL A 314 16.87 -11.07 -22.92
CA VAL A 314 15.65 -11.91 -22.87
C VAL A 314 15.95 -13.21 -23.61
N LYS A 315 15.59 -14.34 -23.02
CA LYS A 315 15.64 -15.62 -23.72
C LYS A 315 14.60 -15.61 -24.85
N GLU A 316 15.02 -15.82 -26.07
CA GLU A 316 14.13 -16.17 -27.17
C GLU A 316 13.48 -17.52 -26.87
N HIS A 317 12.17 -17.58 -26.95
CA HIS A 317 11.39 -18.81 -26.84
C HIS A 317 11.16 -19.44 -28.20
#